data_04a886f49e16c90aec8f7d08823d511b
#
_entry.id   04a886f49e16c90aec8f7d08823d511b
#
_cell.length_a   1.000
_cell.length_b   1.000
_cell.length_c   1.000
_cell.angle_alpha   90.00
_cell.angle_beta   90.00
_cell.angle_gamma   90.00
#
_symmetry.space_group_name_H-M   'P 1'
#
loop_
_entity.id
_entity.type
_entity.pdbx_description
1 polymer ?
#
loop_
_entity_poly.entity_id
_entity_poly.type
_entity_poly.pdbx_seq_one_letter_code
_entity_poly.pdbx_strand_id
1 'polypeptide(L)'
;MPPRRLEAEALGWRIDGVRPDGSVEGSVQLVRESGGAATTLEPSPWVEVHRFLDLGFPWKVRTELRRLGPVDRPLNLRLPLLPGESVTDDGFVVSEGAIQVSLGRDVASVQWLSTLDTVPELSLVAPAGVPWTEIWEISCSPVFSCVTEGFPPLEHVREGDWSPLWRPWPGESLKLTVSRPEAAAGQTLTIDSATAVYKEGPR
;
A
#
# COMPACT_ATOMS: atom_id res chain seq x y z
N MET A 1 0.15 6.72 -41.05
CA MET A 1 1.24 7.31 -41.85
C MET A 1 2.06 8.16 -40.88
N PRO A 2 3.39 7.98 -40.79
CA PRO A 2 4.21 8.88 -39.96
C PRO A 2 4.18 10.30 -40.56
N PRO A 3 4.32 11.34 -39.73
CA PRO A 3 4.37 12.70 -40.22
C PRO A 3 5.59 12.86 -41.12
N ARG A 4 5.38 13.48 -42.28
CA ARG A 4 6.46 13.69 -43.25
C ARG A 4 7.34 14.90 -42.90
N ARG A 5 6.90 15.72 -41.96
CA ARG A 5 7.59 16.93 -41.51
C ARG A 5 7.40 17.13 -40.01
N LEU A 6 8.49 17.40 -39.31
CA LEU A 6 8.53 17.69 -37.91
C LEU A 6 9.25 19.01 -37.67
N GLU A 7 8.62 19.91 -36.92
CA GLU A 7 9.23 21.12 -36.41
C GLU A 7 9.11 21.04 -34.88
N ALA A 8 10.23 21.03 -34.20
CA ALA A 8 10.25 20.89 -32.73
C ALA A 8 11.44 21.66 -32.16
N GLU A 9 11.19 22.42 -31.12
CA GLU A 9 12.21 23.04 -30.28
C GLU A 9 12.16 22.45 -28.88
N ALA A 10 13.31 21.99 -28.39
CA ALA A 10 13.43 21.46 -27.04
C ALA A 10 14.68 22.03 -26.37
N LEU A 11 14.50 22.93 -25.42
CA LEU A 11 15.58 23.56 -24.66
C LEU A 11 16.44 22.51 -23.92
N GLY A 12 17.75 22.47 -24.25
CA GLY A 12 18.71 21.53 -23.67
C GLY A 12 18.68 20.12 -24.27
N TRP A 13 18.01 19.94 -25.42
CA TRP A 13 17.99 18.68 -26.15
C TRP A 13 18.33 18.92 -27.62
N ARG A 14 19.17 18.07 -28.19
CA ARG A 14 19.40 17.98 -29.60
C ARG A 14 18.46 16.95 -30.22
N ILE A 15 17.89 17.32 -31.34
CA ILE A 15 16.98 16.46 -32.09
C ILE A 15 17.75 15.85 -33.23
N ASP A 16 18.01 14.55 -33.20
CA ASP A 16 18.67 13.81 -34.27
C ASP A 16 17.62 13.06 -35.11
N GLY A 17 17.88 12.91 -36.42
CA GLY A 17 16.98 12.26 -37.38
C GLY A 17 15.98 13.19 -38.08
N VAL A 18 16.08 14.50 -37.87
CA VAL A 18 15.35 15.53 -38.59
C VAL A 18 16.31 16.36 -39.46
N ARG A 19 16.02 16.49 -40.74
CA ARG A 19 16.80 17.31 -41.66
C ARG A 19 16.48 18.82 -41.52
N PRO A 20 17.32 19.74 -42.01
CA PRO A 20 17.05 21.16 -41.93
C PRO A 20 15.75 21.61 -42.60
N ASP A 21 15.22 20.84 -43.54
CA ASP A 21 13.95 21.08 -44.21
C ASP A 21 12.73 20.53 -43.42
N GLY A 22 13.00 19.96 -42.23
CA GLY A 22 11.99 19.34 -41.37
C GLY A 22 11.59 17.91 -41.74
N SER A 23 12.19 17.32 -42.79
CA SER A 23 11.88 15.92 -43.12
C SER A 23 12.53 14.94 -42.17
N VAL A 24 11.82 13.82 -41.91
CA VAL A 24 12.25 12.79 -40.96
C VAL A 24 12.79 11.58 -41.69
N GLU A 25 14.01 11.16 -41.34
CA GLU A 25 14.64 9.93 -41.83
C GLU A 25 14.53 8.82 -40.75
N GLY A 26 13.54 7.96 -40.91
CA GLY A 26 13.38 6.80 -40.00
C GLY A 26 12.87 7.16 -38.64
N SER A 27 13.74 7.26 -37.62
CA SER A 27 13.40 7.59 -36.25
C SER A 27 13.98 8.92 -35.80
N VAL A 28 13.23 9.66 -35.00
CA VAL A 28 13.68 10.87 -34.32
C VAL A 28 14.18 10.51 -32.93
N GLN A 29 15.38 10.96 -32.58
CA GLN A 29 15.98 10.78 -31.28
C GLN A 29 16.19 12.14 -30.63
N LEU A 30 15.81 12.22 -29.36
CA LEU A 30 16.07 13.36 -28.49
C LEU A 30 17.32 13.03 -27.64
N VAL A 31 18.40 13.73 -27.93
CA VAL A 31 19.66 13.57 -27.19
C VAL A 31 19.84 14.79 -26.29
N ARG A 32 19.95 14.57 -25.01
CA ARG A 32 20.17 15.66 -24.04
C ARG A 32 21.56 16.29 -24.29
N GLU A 33 21.62 17.58 -24.56
CA GLU A 33 22.88 18.29 -24.64
C GLU A 33 23.45 18.46 -23.23
N SER A 34 24.58 17.79 -22.99
CA SER A 34 25.30 17.87 -21.71
C SER A 34 26.06 19.21 -21.67
N GLY A 35 25.37 20.30 -21.41
CA GLY A 35 25.89 21.66 -21.32
C GLY A 35 25.67 22.34 -19.97
N GLY A 36 25.59 21.61 -18.93
CA GLY A 36 25.59 22.03 -17.53
C GLY A 36 25.83 20.80 -16.67
N ALA A 37 26.51 20.96 -15.56
CA ALA A 37 26.64 19.90 -14.58
C ALA A 37 25.25 19.26 -14.43
N ALA A 38 25.12 18.01 -14.89
CA ALA A 38 23.93 17.23 -14.60
C ALA A 38 23.80 17.26 -13.09
N THR A 39 22.92 18.09 -12.57
CA THR A 39 22.39 17.89 -11.24
C THR A 39 21.76 16.52 -11.36
N THR A 40 22.50 15.50 -10.97
CA THR A 40 21.98 14.17 -10.79
C THR A 40 20.88 14.40 -9.76
N LEU A 41 19.65 14.53 -10.21
CA LEU A 41 18.50 14.46 -9.34
C LEU A 41 18.59 13.06 -8.75
N GLU A 42 19.28 12.98 -7.61
CA GLU A 42 19.33 11.73 -6.85
C GLU A 42 17.88 11.38 -6.58
N PRO A 43 17.41 10.22 -7.05
CA PRO A 43 16.04 9.83 -6.78
C PRO A 43 15.86 9.84 -5.26
N SER A 44 14.92 10.63 -4.81
CA SER A 44 14.53 10.65 -3.40
C SER A 44 14.22 9.21 -2.98
N PRO A 45 14.67 8.75 -1.81
CA PRO A 45 14.33 7.42 -1.35
C PRO A 45 12.81 7.29 -1.25
N TRP A 46 12.24 6.56 -2.19
CA TRP A 46 10.81 6.29 -2.21
C TRP A 46 10.53 4.99 -1.46
N VAL A 47 9.50 5.00 -0.64
CA VAL A 47 9.17 3.90 0.25
C VAL A 47 7.69 3.57 0.13
N GLU A 48 7.36 2.31 0.24
CA GLU A 48 6.01 1.80 0.37
C GLU A 48 5.81 1.29 1.79
N VAL A 49 4.74 1.72 2.44
CA VAL A 49 4.34 1.27 3.78
C VAL A 49 3.07 0.45 3.62
N HIS A 50 3.19 -0.85 3.86
CA HIS A 50 2.05 -1.76 3.82
C HIS A 50 1.60 -2.08 5.23
N ARG A 51 0.37 -1.70 5.58
CA ARG A 51 -0.28 -1.99 6.85
C ARG A 51 -1.33 -3.06 6.65
N PHE A 52 -1.09 -4.21 7.23
CA PHE A 52 -2.05 -5.31 7.30
C PHE A 52 -2.74 -5.30 8.66
N LEU A 53 -4.04 -4.96 8.67
CA LEU A 53 -4.88 -4.92 9.84
C LEU A 53 -5.63 -6.26 9.96
N ASP A 54 -5.36 -7.01 11.04
CA ASP A 54 -6.09 -8.22 11.40
C ASP A 54 -7.03 -7.90 12.56
N LEU A 55 -8.33 -7.77 12.24
CA LEU A 55 -9.37 -7.42 13.19
C LEU A 55 -9.97 -8.67 13.83
N GLY A 56 -9.10 -9.45 14.49
CA GLY A 56 -9.46 -10.64 15.26
C GLY A 56 -9.55 -10.38 16.77
N PHE A 57 -9.00 -11.29 17.57
CA PHE A 57 -8.85 -11.17 19.04
C PHE A 57 -7.43 -11.55 19.47
N PRO A 58 -6.59 -10.57 19.88
CA PRO A 58 -6.76 -9.12 19.78
C PRO A 58 -6.62 -8.58 18.37
N TRP A 59 -6.97 -7.30 18.14
CA TRP A 59 -6.64 -6.63 16.89
C TRP A 59 -5.13 -6.45 16.76
N LYS A 60 -4.61 -6.70 15.56
CA LYS A 60 -3.19 -6.63 15.28
C LYS A 60 -2.95 -5.83 14.01
N VAL A 61 -1.79 -5.20 13.97
CA VAL A 61 -1.27 -4.56 12.76
C VAL A 61 0.10 -5.13 12.48
N ARG A 62 0.30 -5.65 11.28
CA ARG A 62 1.62 -5.93 10.74
C ARG A 62 1.95 -4.84 9.74
N THR A 63 3.01 -4.11 9.98
CA THR A 63 3.50 -3.08 9.07
C THR A 63 4.78 -3.55 8.42
N GLU A 64 4.83 -3.51 7.09
CA GLU A 64 6.03 -3.71 6.29
C GLU A 64 6.38 -2.39 5.61
N LEU A 65 7.61 -1.96 5.79
CA LEU A 65 8.20 -0.84 5.11
C LEU A 65 9.16 -1.38 4.06
N ARG A 66 8.91 -1.08 2.79
CA ARG A 66 9.70 -1.55 1.66
C ARG A 66 10.27 -0.37 0.88
N ARG A 67 11.57 -0.41 0.64
CA ARG A 67 12.27 0.57 -0.19
C ARG A 67 12.01 0.27 -1.67
N LEU A 68 11.56 1.28 -2.42
CA LEU A 68 11.35 1.19 -3.87
C LEU A 68 12.49 1.83 -4.67
N GLY A 69 13.43 2.47 -3.98
CA GLY A 69 14.59 3.13 -4.58
C GLY A 69 15.91 2.41 -4.29
N PRO A 70 17.03 3.07 -4.56
CA PRO A 70 18.37 2.50 -4.33
C PRO A 70 18.59 2.08 -2.88
N VAL A 71 19.25 0.95 -2.67
CA VAL A 71 19.56 0.38 -1.34
C VAL A 71 20.98 0.72 -0.86
N ASP A 72 21.77 1.40 -1.66
CA ASP A 72 23.18 1.74 -1.41
C ASP A 72 23.41 2.77 -0.29
N ARG A 73 22.33 3.41 0.19
CA ARG A 73 22.37 4.42 1.26
C ARG A 73 21.48 4.05 2.43
N PRO A 74 21.87 4.38 3.67
CA PRO A 74 20.97 4.22 4.80
C PRO A 74 19.76 5.16 4.68
N LEU A 75 18.62 4.72 5.20
CA LEU A 75 17.39 5.49 5.22
C LEU A 75 16.85 5.52 6.65
N ASN A 76 16.53 6.71 7.14
CA ASN A 76 15.88 6.91 8.43
C ASN A 76 14.54 7.59 8.21
N LEU A 77 13.49 7.02 8.77
CA LEU A 77 12.14 7.53 8.67
C LEU A 77 11.49 7.55 10.06
N ARG A 78 10.63 8.54 10.24
CA ARG A 78 9.71 8.60 11.37
C ARG A 78 8.31 8.37 10.83
N LEU A 79 7.75 7.21 11.16
CA LEU A 79 6.45 6.78 10.65
C LEU A 79 5.39 6.92 11.75
N PRO A 80 4.30 7.67 11.53
CA PRO A 80 3.23 7.77 12.50
C PRO A 80 2.55 6.41 12.69
N LEU A 81 2.28 6.05 13.92
CA LEU A 81 1.44 4.92 14.28
C LEU A 81 -0.03 5.27 14.09
N LEU A 82 -0.87 4.25 13.90
CA LEU A 82 -2.32 4.45 13.92
C LEU A 82 -2.80 4.86 15.31
N PRO A 83 -3.91 5.58 15.43
CA PRO A 83 -4.52 5.85 16.73
C PRO A 83 -4.80 4.55 17.49
N GLY A 84 -4.29 4.42 18.72
CA GLY A 84 -4.41 3.21 19.53
C GLY A 84 -3.47 2.06 19.13
N GLU A 85 -2.51 2.29 18.23
CA GLU A 85 -1.50 1.30 17.86
C GLU A 85 -0.35 1.31 18.87
N SER A 86 0.07 0.10 19.30
CA SER A 86 1.21 -0.13 20.20
C SER A 86 2.12 -1.19 19.62
N VAL A 87 3.36 -0.83 19.33
CA VAL A 87 4.38 -1.75 18.78
C VAL A 87 4.74 -2.80 19.83
N THR A 88 4.69 -4.08 19.44
CA THR A 88 4.97 -5.21 20.33
C THR A 88 6.35 -5.83 20.10
N ASP A 89 6.95 -5.59 18.95
CA ASP A 89 8.29 -6.10 18.64
C ASP A 89 9.37 -5.28 19.34
N ASP A 90 10.35 -5.97 19.90
CA ASP A 90 11.51 -5.36 20.51
C ASP A 90 12.45 -4.74 19.45
N GLY A 91 13.23 -3.74 19.87
CA GLY A 91 14.25 -3.12 19.01
C GLY A 91 13.80 -1.90 18.23
N PHE A 92 12.54 -1.49 18.34
CA PHE A 92 12.04 -0.25 17.77
C PHE A 92 11.90 0.84 18.82
N VAL A 93 12.23 2.08 18.43
CA VAL A 93 12.04 3.26 19.27
C VAL A 93 10.73 3.94 18.86
N VAL A 94 9.81 4.01 19.81
CA VAL A 94 8.55 4.73 19.65
C VAL A 94 8.56 5.99 20.51
N SER A 95 8.29 7.12 19.92
CA SER A 95 8.17 8.40 20.60
C SER A 95 7.11 9.29 19.96
N GLU A 96 6.32 9.97 20.78
CA GLU A 96 5.28 10.90 20.34
C GLU A 96 4.35 10.31 19.26
N GLY A 97 3.90 9.06 19.44
CA GLY A 97 3.00 8.39 18.52
C GLY A 97 3.61 8.02 17.15
N ALA A 98 4.93 7.95 17.05
CA ALA A 98 5.62 7.55 15.85
C ALA A 98 6.75 6.57 16.14
N ILE A 99 6.98 5.64 15.21
CA ILE A 99 8.09 4.69 15.24
C ILE A 99 9.26 5.24 14.41
N GLN A 100 10.48 5.12 14.96
CA GLN A 100 11.69 5.43 14.22
C GLN A 100 12.21 4.17 13.53
N VAL A 101 12.29 4.22 12.21
CA VAL A 101 12.73 3.11 11.37
C VAL A 101 14.02 3.48 10.68
N SER A 102 15.04 2.64 10.85
CA SER A 102 16.34 2.79 10.22
C SER A 102 16.62 1.59 9.32
N LEU A 103 16.74 1.81 8.02
CA LEU A 103 17.19 0.82 7.06
C LEU A 103 18.66 1.06 6.75
N GLY A 104 19.50 0.08 7.07
CA GLY A 104 20.91 0.07 6.69
C GLY A 104 21.11 0.00 5.17
N ARG A 105 22.39 0.03 4.75
CA ARG A 105 22.76 -0.29 3.37
C ARG A 105 22.36 -1.74 3.07
N ASP A 106 21.94 -1.99 1.84
CA ASP A 106 21.54 -3.31 1.32
C ASP A 106 20.31 -3.93 2.03
N VAL A 107 19.63 -3.18 2.90
CA VAL A 107 18.38 -3.59 3.52
C VAL A 107 17.21 -3.03 2.71
N ALA A 108 16.45 -3.91 2.07
CA ALA A 108 15.33 -3.53 1.21
C ALA A 108 14.01 -3.31 1.97
N SER A 109 13.80 -4.04 3.07
CA SER A 109 12.56 -3.95 3.85
C SER A 109 12.79 -4.23 5.33
N VAL A 110 11.84 -3.79 6.13
CA VAL A 110 11.71 -4.11 7.57
C VAL A 110 10.24 -4.26 7.88
N GLN A 111 9.92 -5.11 8.83
CA GLN A 111 8.55 -5.30 9.31
C GLN A 111 8.50 -5.34 10.83
N TRP A 112 7.34 -5.03 11.37
CA TRP A 112 7.06 -5.14 12.80
C TRP A 112 5.59 -5.47 13.06
N LEU A 113 5.33 -5.96 14.26
CA LEU A 113 4.01 -6.25 14.76
C LEU A 113 3.60 -5.23 15.82
N SER A 114 2.32 -4.94 15.82
CA SER A 114 1.69 -4.06 16.80
C SER A 114 0.34 -4.64 17.23
N THR A 115 -0.11 -4.27 18.40
CA THR A 115 -1.51 -4.38 18.80
C THR A 115 -2.25 -3.10 18.45
N LEU A 116 -3.54 -3.20 18.24
CA LEU A 116 -4.41 -2.06 17.97
C LEU A 116 -5.59 -2.09 18.93
N ASP A 117 -5.96 -0.96 19.49
CA ASP A 117 -7.11 -0.84 20.35
C ASP A 117 -8.39 -1.20 19.60
N THR A 118 -9.27 -1.97 20.23
CA THR A 118 -10.56 -2.32 19.66
C THR A 118 -11.51 -1.14 19.83
N VAL A 119 -11.87 -0.51 18.71
CA VAL A 119 -12.76 0.65 18.66
C VAL A 119 -13.91 0.40 17.69
N PRO A 120 -15.09 1.01 17.89
CA PRO A 120 -16.21 0.85 16.96
C PRO A 120 -15.97 1.53 15.60
N GLU A 121 -15.12 2.55 15.58
CA GLU A 121 -14.77 3.29 14.36
C GLU A 121 -13.27 3.53 14.31
N LEU A 122 -12.67 3.20 13.17
CA LEU A 122 -11.25 3.45 12.87
C LEU A 122 -11.15 4.29 11.59
N SER A 123 -10.36 5.36 11.64
CA SER A 123 -10.08 6.16 10.48
C SER A 123 -8.62 6.01 10.07
N LEU A 124 -8.39 5.58 8.84
CA LEU A 124 -7.08 5.55 8.21
C LEU A 124 -6.96 6.77 7.30
N VAL A 125 -5.86 7.50 7.42
CA VAL A 125 -5.58 8.69 6.61
C VAL A 125 -4.19 8.55 6.01
N ALA A 126 -4.10 8.62 4.68
CA ALA A 126 -2.80 8.62 4.01
C ALA A 126 -2.09 9.96 4.20
N PRO A 127 -0.88 9.99 4.77
CA PRO A 127 -0.18 11.23 5.01
C PRO A 127 0.21 11.91 3.69
N ALA A 128 0.13 13.24 3.68
CA ALA A 128 0.56 14.07 2.56
C ALA A 128 1.94 14.67 2.82
N GLY A 129 2.72 14.90 1.75
CA GLY A 129 4.04 15.56 1.85
C GLY A 129 5.13 14.69 2.45
N VAL A 130 4.94 13.39 2.48
CA VAL A 130 5.91 12.40 2.99
C VAL A 130 6.57 11.61 1.85
N PRO A 131 7.78 11.05 2.04
CA PRO A 131 8.50 10.32 1.00
C PRO A 131 8.07 8.83 0.90
N TRP A 132 6.82 8.52 1.20
CA TRP A 132 6.27 7.16 1.07
C TRP A 132 4.83 7.17 0.61
N THR A 133 4.38 6.00 0.14
CA THR A 133 2.97 5.68 -0.14
C THR A 133 2.48 4.65 0.84
N GLU A 134 1.19 4.68 1.13
CA GLU A 134 0.53 3.69 1.98
C GLU A 134 -0.18 2.62 1.14
N ILE A 135 -0.21 1.41 1.68
CA ILE A 135 -1.09 0.32 1.26
C ILE A 135 -1.78 -0.18 2.51
N TRP A 136 -3.10 -0.32 2.45
CA TRP A 136 -3.88 -0.88 3.55
C TRP A 136 -4.54 -2.17 3.11
N GLU A 137 -4.37 -3.21 3.89
CA GLU A 137 -5.03 -4.50 3.72
C GLU A 137 -5.76 -4.81 5.02
N ILE A 138 -7.06 -5.15 4.94
CA ILE A 138 -7.90 -5.33 6.12
C ILE A 138 -8.52 -6.72 6.08
N SER A 139 -8.22 -7.53 7.09
CA SER A 139 -8.87 -8.80 7.37
C SER A 139 -9.83 -8.63 8.54
N CYS A 140 -11.10 -8.90 8.30
CA CYS A 140 -12.14 -8.82 9.32
C CYS A 140 -12.53 -10.23 9.76
N SER A 141 -12.37 -10.53 11.04
CA SER A 141 -12.81 -11.82 11.60
C SER A 141 -14.32 -12.00 11.41
N PRO A 142 -14.80 -13.21 11.09
CA PRO A 142 -16.25 -13.50 10.93
C PRO A 142 -17.13 -13.16 12.13
N VAL A 143 -16.55 -12.93 13.29
CA VAL A 143 -17.29 -12.52 14.50
C VAL A 143 -17.62 -11.02 14.52
N PHE A 144 -17.11 -10.27 13.56
CA PHE A 144 -17.39 -8.85 13.37
C PHE A 144 -18.08 -8.61 12.04
N SER A 145 -18.83 -7.51 11.98
CA SER A 145 -19.28 -6.88 10.74
C SER A 145 -18.42 -5.64 10.52
N CYS A 146 -17.70 -5.61 9.42
CA CYS A 146 -16.84 -4.50 9.04
C CYS A 146 -17.41 -3.80 7.81
N VAL A 147 -17.68 -2.51 7.95
CA VAL A 147 -18.18 -1.66 6.86
C VAL A 147 -17.17 -0.57 6.60
N THR A 148 -16.77 -0.40 5.34
CA THR A 148 -15.82 0.60 4.92
C THR A 148 -16.53 1.72 4.15
N GLU A 149 -16.17 2.98 4.45
CA GLU A 149 -16.63 4.18 3.75
C GLU A 149 -15.41 4.97 3.26
N GLY A 150 -15.49 5.46 2.03
CA GLY A 150 -14.43 6.20 1.36
C GLY A 150 -14.28 5.75 -0.08
N PHE A 151 -13.05 5.51 -0.53
CA PHE A 151 -12.78 5.02 -1.88
C PHE A 151 -12.82 3.47 -1.94
N PRO A 152 -13.14 2.88 -3.11
CA PRO A 152 -13.30 1.44 -3.23
C PRO A 152 -11.97 0.69 -3.07
N PRO A 153 -11.98 -0.54 -2.52
CA PRO A 153 -10.81 -1.40 -2.50
C PRO A 153 -10.46 -1.89 -3.91
N LEU A 154 -9.20 -2.22 -4.09
CA LEU A 154 -8.74 -3.03 -5.19
C LEU A 154 -9.02 -4.51 -4.85
N GLU A 155 -9.46 -5.29 -5.84
CA GLU A 155 -9.58 -6.72 -5.66
C GLU A 155 -8.18 -7.33 -5.47
N HIS A 156 -8.00 -8.08 -4.40
CA HIS A 156 -6.77 -8.78 -4.11
C HIS A 156 -7.09 -10.18 -3.59
N VAL A 157 -6.44 -11.18 -4.18
CA VAL A 157 -6.56 -12.57 -3.74
C VAL A 157 -5.21 -12.98 -3.16
N ARG A 158 -5.22 -13.35 -1.89
CA ARG A 158 -4.04 -13.82 -1.18
C ARG A 158 -4.28 -15.26 -0.73
N GLU A 159 -3.39 -16.18 -1.12
CA GLU A 159 -3.45 -17.60 -0.74
C GLU A 159 -4.82 -18.28 -1.01
N GLY A 160 -5.57 -17.77 -2.00
CA GLY A 160 -6.90 -18.25 -2.36
C GLY A 160 -8.06 -17.55 -1.68
N ASP A 161 -7.81 -16.71 -0.68
CA ASP A 161 -8.82 -15.91 0.01
C ASP A 161 -8.88 -14.49 -0.53
N TRP A 162 -10.11 -13.94 -0.58
CA TRP A 162 -10.32 -12.55 -0.94
C TRP A 162 -9.92 -11.63 0.21
N SER A 163 -9.00 -10.72 -0.05
CA SER A 163 -8.52 -9.74 0.91
C SER A 163 -8.63 -8.34 0.29
N PRO A 164 -9.47 -7.45 0.83
CA PRO A 164 -9.59 -6.11 0.31
C PRO A 164 -8.33 -5.29 0.60
N LEU A 165 -7.82 -4.65 -0.46
CA LEU A 165 -6.62 -3.85 -0.43
C LEU A 165 -6.92 -2.44 -0.97
N TRP A 166 -6.43 -1.43 -0.27
CA TRP A 166 -6.55 -0.02 -0.65
C TRP A 166 -5.18 0.58 -0.93
N ARG A 167 -5.09 1.40 -1.97
CA ARG A 167 -3.92 2.22 -2.32
C ARG A 167 -4.33 3.69 -2.34
N PRO A 168 -4.32 4.36 -1.19
CA PRO A 168 -4.75 5.74 -1.10
C PRO A 168 -3.77 6.70 -1.77
N TRP A 169 -4.32 7.77 -2.31
CA TRP A 169 -3.54 8.96 -2.62
C TRP A 169 -3.26 9.76 -1.35
N PRO A 170 -2.19 10.58 -1.32
CA PRO A 170 -1.91 11.45 -0.17
C PRO A 170 -3.12 12.30 0.21
N GLY A 171 -3.53 12.23 1.47
CA GLY A 171 -4.70 12.94 2.01
C GLY A 171 -6.02 12.19 1.92
N GLU A 172 -6.11 11.08 1.19
CA GLU A 172 -7.32 10.25 1.20
C GLU A 172 -7.50 9.53 2.53
N SER A 173 -8.75 9.30 2.87
CA SER A 173 -9.15 8.63 4.11
C SER A 173 -10.12 7.48 3.86
N LEU A 174 -9.98 6.45 4.69
CA LEU A 174 -10.88 5.32 4.77
C LEU A 174 -11.42 5.24 6.19
N LYS A 175 -12.74 5.26 6.33
CA LYS A 175 -13.42 5.03 7.60
C LYS A 175 -13.87 3.58 7.66
N LEU A 176 -13.56 2.90 8.74
CA LEU A 176 -13.96 1.53 9.03
C LEU A 176 -14.85 1.53 10.26
N THR A 177 -16.06 1.03 10.11
CA THR A 177 -17.00 0.79 11.19
C THR A 177 -17.01 -0.70 11.51
N VAL A 178 -16.71 -1.04 12.76
CA VAL A 178 -16.64 -2.44 13.24
C VAL A 178 -17.70 -2.65 14.31
N SER A 179 -18.58 -3.60 14.07
CA SER A 179 -19.65 -3.96 15.02
C SER A 179 -19.73 -5.46 15.22
N ARG A 180 -20.27 -5.89 16.35
CA ARG A 180 -20.68 -7.28 16.51
C ARG A 180 -22.09 -7.44 15.98
N PRO A 181 -22.37 -8.46 15.17
CA PRO A 181 -23.72 -8.78 14.79
C PRO A 181 -24.56 -9.02 16.06
N GLU A 182 -25.69 -8.37 16.15
CA GLU A 182 -26.65 -8.67 17.21
C GLU A 182 -27.27 -10.05 16.98
N ALA A 183 -27.51 -10.78 18.08
CA ALA A 183 -28.25 -12.03 18.01
C ALA A 183 -29.64 -11.76 17.42
N ALA A 184 -30.06 -12.54 16.43
CA ALA A 184 -31.41 -12.43 15.89
C ALA A 184 -32.41 -12.67 17.05
N ALA A 185 -33.32 -11.70 17.23
CA ALA A 185 -34.42 -11.86 18.17
C ALA A 185 -35.36 -12.96 17.64
N GLY A 186 -35.40 -14.09 18.32
CA GLY A 186 -36.23 -15.23 17.93
C GLY A 186 -36.08 -16.40 18.89
N GLN A 187 -36.85 -17.45 18.66
CA GLN A 187 -36.69 -18.70 19.41
C GLN A 187 -35.33 -19.31 19.05
N THR A 188 -34.56 -19.64 20.07
CA THR A 188 -33.27 -20.33 19.90
C THR A 188 -33.55 -21.74 19.38
N LEU A 189 -33.12 -22.06 18.15
CA LEU A 189 -33.13 -23.40 17.62
C LEU A 189 -31.96 -24.18 18.23
N THR A 190 -32.24 -25.17 19.05
CA THR A 190 -31.22 -26.09 19.56
C THR A 190 -31.27 -27.35 18.70
N ILE A 191 -30.16 -27.69 18.06
CA ILE A 191 -30.00 -28.96 17.33
C ILE A 191 -29.32 -29.95 18.26
N ASP A 192 -30.08 -30.88 18.82
CA ASP A 192 -29.55 -31.88 19.77
C ASP A 192 -28.84 -33.04 19.04
N SER A 193 -29.20 -33.31 17.80
CA SER A 193 -28.49 -34.29 16.97
C SER A 193 -28.69 -34.03 15.48
N ALA A 194 -27.69 -34.33 14.66
CA ALA A 194 -27.75 -34.33 13.21
C ALA A 194 -27.21 -35.66 12.67
N THR A 195 -27.99 -36.36 11.84
CA THR A 195 -27.56 -37.61 11.21
C THR A 195 -27.51 -37.41 9.69
N ALA A 196 -26.32 -37.61 9.10
CA ALA A 196 -26.14 -37.59 7.66
C ALA A 196 -26.03 -39.00 7.11
N VAL A 197 -26.90 -39.37 6.16
CA VAL A 197 -26.87 -40.67 5.46
C VAL A 197 -26.36 -40.43 4.03
N TYR A 198 -25.23 -40.99 3.70
CA TYR A 198 -24.68 -40.96 2.36
C TYR A 198 -25.08 -42.25 1.61
N LYS A 199 -25.69 -42.12 0.41
CA LYS A 199 -25.90 -43.23 -0.52
C LYS A 199 -24.83 -43.12 -1.62
N GLU A 200 -23.97 -44.13 -1.71
CA GLU A 200 -23.12 -44.28 -2.92
C GLU A 200 -24.02 -44.61 -4.11
N GLY A 201 -23.92 -43.80 -5.15
CA GLY A 201 -24.56 -44.07 -6.43
C GLY A 201 -23.77 -45.16 -7.19
N PRO A 202 -24.45 -45.92 -8.09
CA PRO A 202 -23.74 -46.89 -8.92
C PRO A 202 -22.71 -46.15 -9.82
N ARG A 203 -21.51 -46.74 -9.93
CA ARG A 203 -20.45 -46.29 -10.85
C ARG A 203 -20.87 -46.54 -12.30
#